data_9159d36b11633a6e9bd3c8a527cf5292
#
_entry.id   9159d36b11633a6e9bd3c8a527cf5292
#
_cell.length_a   1.000
_cell.length_b   1.000
_cell.length_c   1.000
_cell.angle_alpha   90.00
_cell.angle_beta   90.00
_cell.angle_gamma   90.00
#
_symmetry.space_group_name_H-M   'P 1'
#
loop_
_entity.id
_entity.type
_entity.pdbx_description
1 polymer ?
#
loop_
_entity_poly.entity_id
_entity_poly.type
_entity_poly.pdbx_seq_one_letter_code
_entity_poly.pdbx_strand_id
1 'polypeptide(L)'
;MLDKLDYDQINQIRIGLEMQAYALAVKNAETKDIIELQEYVNALDQSTDNDEKTMYDKKIHYAIAKASGNVLIVNILDALSEVMDIFIFEMRREILRTEKRKGMLQEAHKQIVECLLKRDVVNGQKAFDETF
;
A
#
# COMPACT_ATOMS: atom_id res chain seq x y z
N MET A 1 -13.20 2.78 20.80
CA MET A 1 -12.34 3.70 20.04
C MET A 1 -10.91 3.15 20.01
N LEU A 2 -10.25 3.21 18.85
CA LEU A 2 -8.89 2.75 18.69
C LEU A 2 -7.90 3.77 19.23
N ASP A 3 -6.91 3.33 20.01
CA ASP A 3 -5.81 4.17 20.46
C ASP A 3 -4.54 3.84 19.66
N LYS A 4 -3.44 4.49 19.99
CA LYS A 4 -2.16 4.29 19.28
C LYS A 4 -1.68 2.84 19.35
N LEU A 5 -1.85 2.18 20.48
CA LEU A 5 -1.45 0.77 20.63
C LEU A 5 -2.25 -0.13 19.72
N ASP A 6 -3.56 0.12 19.60
CA ASP A 6 -4.42 -0.64 18.69
C ASP A 6 -3.98 -0.46 17.25
N TYR A 7 -3.68 0.78 16.84
CA TYR A 7 -3.18 1.06 15.50
C TYR A 7 -1.86 0.34 15.24
N ASP A 8 -0.94 0.34 16.19
CA ASP A 8 0.35 -0.33 16.03
C ASP A 8 0.16 -1.84 15.83
N GLN A 9 -0.71 -2.47 16.60
CA GLN A 9 -0.98 -3.91 16.50
C GLN A 9 -1.66 -4.25 15.18
N ILE A 10 -2.65 -3.48 14.77
CA ILE A 10 -3.34 -3.66 13.49
C ILE A 10 -2.36 -3.47 12.34
N ASN A 11 -1.51 -2.46 12.44
CA ASN A 11 -0.53 -2.16 11.41
C ASN A 11 0.50 -3.28 11.26
N GLN A 12 0.92 -3.90 12.35
CA GLN A 12 1.84 -5.03 12.32
C GLN A 12 1.24 -6.20 11.54
N ILE A 13 -0.03 -6.52 11.78
CA ILE A 13 -0.72 -7.60 11.07
C ILE A 13 -0.90 -7.22 9.60
N ARG A 14 -1.32 -5.99 9.33
CA ARG A 14 -1.53 -5.51 7.98
C ARG A 14 -0.24 -5.57 7.15
N ILE A 15 0.86 -5.06 7.71
CA ILE A 15 2.14 -5.09 7.02
C ILE A 15 2.56 -6.52 6.71
N GLY A 16 2.43 -7.44 7.67
CA GLY A 16 2.76 -8.85 7.46
C GLY A 16 1.96 -9.47 6.33
N LEU A 17 0.65 -9.23 6.30
CA LEU A 17 -0.21 -9.74 5.22
C LEU A 17 0.12 -9.11 3.87
N GLU A 18 0.37 -7.81 3.84
CA GLU A 18 0.70 -7.12 2.60
C GLU A 18 2.06 -7.53 2.05
N MET A 19 3.04 -7.74 2.92
CA MET A 19 4.36 -8.25 2.50
C MET A 19 4.24 -9.64 1.91
N GLN A 20 3.41 -10.51 2.50
CA GLN A 20 3.15 -11.83 1.95
C GLN A 20 2.40 -11.74 0.63
N ALA A 21 1.39 -10.87 0.55
CA ALA A 21 0.66 -10.64 -0.70
C ALA A 21 1.59 -10.16 -1.81
N TYR A 22 2.51 -9.26 -1.47
CA TYR A 22 3.49 -8.77 -2.43
C TYR A 22 4.39 -9.90 -2.95
N ALA A 23 4.89 -10.74 -2.04
CA ALA A 23 5.73 -11.88 -2.44
C ALA A 23 5.00 -12.82 -3.40
N LEU A 24 3.71 -13.06 -3.14
CA LEU A 24 2.88 -13.86 -4.04
C LEU A 24 2.58 -13.13 -5.36
N ALA A 25 2.36 -11.83 -5.31
CA ALA A 25 2.13 -11.03 -6.51
C ALA A 25 3.35 -11.03 -7.43
N VAL A 26 4.56 -11.06 -6.89
CA VAL A 26 5.79 -11.21 -7.69
C VAL A 26 5.73 -12.43 -8.58
N LYS A 27 5.14 -13.52 -8.09
CA LYS A 27 4.97 -14.75 -8.86
C LYS A 27 3.78 -14.69 -9.81
N ASN A 28 2.67 -14.10 -9.37
CA ASN A 28 1.37 -14.31 -9.99
C ASN A 28 0.84 -13.10 -10.77
N ALA A 29 1.40 -11.91 -10.57
CA ALA A 29 0.91 -10.71 -11.26
C ALA A 29 1.09 -10.83 -12.76
N GLU A 30 0.03 -10.48 -13.47
CA GLU A 30 0.05 -10.38 -14.93
C GLU A 30 0.39 -8.95 -15.34
N THR A 31 0.73 -8.75 -16.60
CA THR A 31 1.06 -7.42 -17.13
C THR A 31 -0.06 -6.42 -16.88
N LYS A 32 -1.32 -6.83 -17.02
CA LYS A 32 -2.48 -5.95 -16.76
C LYS A 32 -2.53 -5.46 -15.31
N ASP A 33 -2.12 -6.31 -14.35
CA ASP A 33 -2.10 -5.94 -12.93
C ASP A 33 -1.05 -4.86 -12.67
N ILE A 34 0.10 -4.99 -13.29
CA ILE A 34 1.20 -4.05 -13.15
C ILE A 34 0.84 -2.69 -13.78
N ILE A 35 0.21 -2.73 -14.96
CA ILE A 35 -0.25 -1.51 -15.62
C ILE A 35 -1.25 -0.75 -14.74
N GLU A 36 -2.20 -1.48 -14.15
CA GLU A 36 -3.19 -0.89 -13.24
C GLU A 36 -2.51 -0.24 -12.03
N LEU A 37 -1.53 -0.93 -11.44
CA LEU A 37 -0.76 -0.38 -10.32
C LEU A 37 -0.03 0.91 -10.71
N GLN A 38 0.60 0.94 -11.88
CA GLN A 38 1.28 2.13 -12.37
C GLN A 38 0.32 3.30 -12.54
N GLU A 39 -0.89 3.04 -13.03
CA GLU A 39 -1.92 4.06 -13.18
C GLU A 39 -2.31 4.64 -11.82
N TYR A 40 -2.49 3.79 -10.81
CA TYR A 40 -2.82 4.25 -9.46
C TYR A 40 -1.69 5.05 -8.81
N VAL A 41 -0.44 4.62 -9.00
CA VAL A 41 0.71 5.36 -8.48
C VAL A 41 0.82 6.74 -9.13
N ASN A 42 0.61 6.82 -10.44
CA ASN A 42 0.63 8.10 -11.15
C ASN A 42 -0.51 9.01 -10.70
N ALA A 43 -1.70 8.45 -10.50
CA ALA A 43 -2.85 9.21 -10.02
C ALA A 43 -2.60 9.73 -8.60
N LEU A 44 -2.01 8.92 -7.74
CA LEU A 44 -1.64 9.33 -6.39
C LEU A 44 -0.63 10.48 -6.42
N ASP A 45 0.36 10.38 -7.27
CA ASP A 45 1.40 11.40 -7.41
C ASP A 45 0.83 12.75 -7.86
N GLN A 46 -0.21 12.73 -8.69
CA GLN A 46 -0.86 13.92 -9.21
C GLN A 46 -1.97 14.46 -8.32
N SER A 47 -2.39 13.72 -7.32
CA SER A 47 -3.47 14.12 -6.41
C SER A 47 -3.03 15.28 -5.52
N THR A 48 -3.93 16.24 -5.31
CA THR A 48 -3.70 17.39 -4.42
C THR A 48 -4.57 17.33 -3.18
N ASP A 49 -5.70 16.64 -3.25
CA ASP A 49 -6.65 16.47 -2.17
C ASP A 49 -6.29 15.25 -1.33
N ASN A 50 -6.32 15.41 0.00
CA ASN A 50 -5.95 14.34 0.93
C ASN A 50 -6.91 13.14 0.85
N ASP A 51 -8.18 13.36 0.63
CA ASP A 51 -9.16 12.27 0.46
C ASP A 51 -8.87 11.46 -0.80
N GLU A 52 -8.51 12.13 -1.88
CA GLU A 52 -8.13 11.51 -3.13
C GLU A 52 -6.85 10.69 -2.98
N LYS A 53 -5.86 11.22 -2.27
CA LYS A 53 -4.62 10.51 -1.97
C LYS A 53 -4.88 9.24 -1.17
N THR A 54 -5.74 9.32 -0.18
CA THR A 54 -6.13 8.17 0.64
C THR A 54 -6.81 7.10 -0.22
N MET A 55 -7.67 7.52 -1.12
CA MET A 55 -8.36 6.61 -2.04
C MET A 55 -7.38 5.85 -2.93
N TYR A 56 -6.44 6.55 -3.55
CA TYR A 56 -5.46 5.89 -4.43
C TYR A 56 -4.47 5.03 -3.67
N ASP A 57 -4.06 5.45 -2.47
CA ASP A 57 -3.23 4.65 -1.61
C ASP A 57 -3.90 3.30 -1.31
N LYS A 58 -5.15 3.34 -0.92
CA LYS A 58 -5.96 2.14 -0.68
C LYS A 58 -6.08 1.26 -1.92
N LYS A 59 -6.28 1.87 -3.10
CA LYS A 59 -6.37 1.12 -4.35
C LYS A 59 -5.07 0.40 -4.71
N ILE A 60 -3.93 1.02 -4.42
CA ILE A 60 -2.61 0.40 -4.64
C ILE A 60 -2.48 -0.85 -3.78
N HIS A 61 -2.75 -0.75 -2.49
CA HIS A 61 -2.64 -1.88 -1.58
C HIS A 61 -3.61 -3.01 -1.95
N TYR A 62 -4.84 -2.67 -2.29
CA TYR A 62 -5.84 -3.66 -2.71
C TYR A 62 -5.44 -4.35 -4.02
N ALA A 63 -4.92 -3.61 -4.99
CA ALA A 63 -4.51 -4.18 -6.27
C ALA A 63 -3.37 -5.19 -6.09
N ILE A 64 -2.43 -4.90 -5.20
CA ILE A 64 -1.33 -5.84 -4.89
C ILE A 64 -1.89 -7.11 -4.23
N ALA A 65 -2.79 -6.96 -3.27
CA ALA A 65 -3.42 -8.10 -2.61
C ALA A 65 -4.17 -8.98 -3.63
N LYS A 66 -4.89 -8.37 -4.54
CA LYS A 66 -5.63 -9.08 -5.60
C LYS A 66 -4.67 -9.80 -6.54
N ALA A 67 -3.57 -9.15 -6.92
CA ALA A 67 -2.55 -9.73 -7.80
C ALA A 67 -1.82 -10.91 -7.16
N SER A 68 -1.87 -11.04 -5.84
CA SER A 68 -1.28 -12.17 -5.13
C SER A 68 -1.93 -13.51 -5.50
N GLY A 69 -3.18 -13.49 -5.92
CA GLY A 69 -3.96 -14.70 -6.18
C GLY A 69 -4.43 -15.41 -4.92
N ASN A 70 -4.21 -14.85 -3.74
CA ASN A 70 -4.64 -15.44 -2.48
C ASN A 70 -5.91 -14.75 -1.99
N VAL A 71 -7.05 -15.38 -2.26
CA VAL A 71 -8.37 -14.83 -1.92
C VAL A 71 -8.54 -14.63 -0.42
N LEU A 72 -7.93 -15.48 0.41
CA LEU A 72 -8.03 -15.37 1.85
C LEU A 72 -7.35 -14.08 2.35
N ILE A 73 -6.19 -13.76 1.82
CA ILE A 73 -5.51 -12.50 2.14
C ILE A 73 -6.40 -11.31 1.76
N VAL A 74 -6.99 -11.34 0.57
CA VAL A 74 -7.90 -10.27 0.12
C VAL A 74 -9.06 -10.12 1.10
N ASN A 75 -9.67 -11.23 1.50
CA ASN A 75 -10.82 -11.21 2.41
C ASN A 75 -10.47 -10.68 3.79
N ILE A 76 -9.30 -11.06 4.33
CA ILE A 76 -8.86 -10.55 5.63
C ILE A 76 -8.59 -9.04 5.56
N LEU A 77 -7.92 -8.59 4.52
CA LEU A 77 -7.66 -7.17 4.34
C LEU A 77 -8.95 -6.37 4.17
N ASP A 78 -9.94 -6.93 3.45
CA ASP A 78 -11.26 -6.31 3.34
C ASP A 78 -11.96 -6.19 4.69
N ALA A 79 -11.87 -7.21 5.53
CA ALA A 79 -12.47 -7.19 6.86
C ALA A 79 -11.88 -6.11 7.76
N LEU A 80 -10.65 -5.71 7.50
CA LEU A 80 -9.97 -4.65 8.23
C LEU A 80 -10.10 -3.28 7.55
N SER A 81 -10.80 -3.21 6.42
CA SER A 81 -10.76 -2.04 5.54
C SER A 81 -11.18 -0.74 6.22
N GLU A 82 -12.21 -0.76 7.05
CA GLU A 82 -12.67 0.45 7.75
C GLU A 82 -11.60 1.00 8.69
N VAL A 83 -10.96 0.10 9.44
CA VAL A 83 -9.89 0.48 10.36
C VAL A 83 -8.67 0.96 9.57
N MET A 84 -8.35 0.25 8.49
CA MET A 84 -7.24 0.62 7.61
C MET A 84 -7.45 1.99 6.98
N ASP A 85 -8.67 2.31 6.57
CA ASP A 85 -9.00 3.61 5.98
C ASP A 85 -8.70 4.75 6.96
N ILE A 86 -9.13 4.61 8.19
CA ILE A 86 -8.88 5.61 9.24
C ILE A 86 -7.37 5.74 9.46
N PHE A 87 -6.67 4.62 9.58
CA PHE A 87 -5.23 4.59 9.82
C PHE A 87 -4.46 5.26 8.67
N ILE A 88 -4.74 4.88 7.44
CA ILE A 88 -4.07 5.42 6.25
C ILE A 88 -4.32 6.92 6.16
N PHE A 89 -5.56 7.36 6.37
CA PHE A 89 -5.91 8.78 6.34
C PHE A 89 -5.11 9.59 7.37
N GLU A 90 -5.05 9.10 8.61
CA GLU A 90 -4.34 9.79 9.67
C GLU A 90 -2.82 9.81 9.42
N MET A 91 -2.27 8.70 8.96
CA MET A 91 -0.84 8.62 8.65
C MET A 91 -0.47 9.57 7.51
N ARG A 92 -1.28 9.63 6.46
CA ARG A 92 -1.02 10.53 5.36
C ARG A 92 -1.13 11.99 5.79
N ARG A 93 -2.12 12.31 6.60
CA ARG A 93 -2.29 13.67 7.14
C ARG A 93 -1.08 14.10 7.95
N GLU A 94 -0.52 13.19 8.75
CA GLU A 94 0.69 13.43 9.53
C GLU A 94 1.91 13.63 8.62
N ILE A 95 2.11 12.74 7.66
CA ILE A 95 3.24 12.74 6.73
C ILE A 95 3.20 13.96 5.81
N LEU A 96 2.02 14.33 5.34
CA LEU A 96 1.85 15.42 4.37
C LEU A 96 2.02 16.82 4.98
N ARG A 97 2.30 16.91 6.27
CA ARG A 97 2.63 18.21 6.90
C ARG A 97 3.92 18.81 6.37
N THR A 98 4.83 17.98 5.84
CA THR A 98 6.09 18.44 5.29
C THR A 98 6.28 17.91 3.87
N GLU A 99 6.85 18.74 3.01
CA GLU A 99 7.16 18.38 1.62
C GLU A 99 8.11 17.18 1.55
N LYS A 100 9.09 17.12 2.44
CA LYS A 100 10.09 16.06 2.46
C LYS A 100 9.42 14.69 2.68
N ARG A 101 8.54 14.59 3.67
CA ARG A 101 7.85 13.34 4.00
C ARG A 101 6.87 12.96 2.91
N LYS A 102 6.21 13.93 2.31
CA LYS A 102 5.33 13.72 1.17
C LYS A 102 6.08 13.07 0.00
N GLY A 103 7.26 13.60 -0.33
CA GLY A 103 8.09 13.04 -1.39
C GLY A 103 8.54 11.62 -1.09
N MET A 104 8.92 11.33 0.14
CA MET A 104 9.32 9.99 0.57
C MET A 104 8.20 8.97 0.42
N LEU A 105 6.96 9.34 0.76
CA LEU A 105 5.81 8.44 0.62
C LEU A 105 5.55 8.11 -0.84
N GLN A 106 5.59 9.10 -1.72
CA GLN A 106 5.39 8.89 -3.15
C GLN A 106 6.50 8.03 -3.75
N GLU A 107 7.74 8.24 -3.33
CA GLU A 107 8.87 7.43 -3.79
C GLU A 107 8.74 5.97 -3.36
N ALA A 108 8.27 5.72 -2.14
CA ALA A 108 8.05 4.37 -1.66
C ALA A 108 7.02 3.63 -2.53
N HIS A 109 5.92 4.27 -2.90
CA HIS A 109 4.92 3.68 -3.79
C HIS A 109 5.49 3.35 -5.17
N LYS A 110 6.29 4.26 -5.74
CA LYS A 110 6.95 4.03 -7.02
C LYS A 110 7.90 2.85 -6.96
N GLN A 111 8.66 2.71 -5.87
CA GLN A 111 9.57 1.60 -5.66
C GLN A 111 8.84 0.26 -5.58
N ILE A 112 7.69 0.20 -4.93
CA ILE A 112 6.89 -1.02 -4.87
C ILE A 112 6.54 -1.51 -6.28
N VAL A 113 6.03 -0.62 -7.12
CA VAL A 113 5.66 -0.96 -8.50
C VAL A 113 6.88 -1.37 -9.31
N GLU A 114 7.97 -0.63 -9.19
CA GLU A 114 9.19 -0.91 -9.92
C GLU A 114 9.78 -2.27 -9.53
N CYS A 115 9.81 -2.58 -8.23
CA CYS A 115 10.28 -3.86 -7.74
C CYS A 115 9.37 -5.00 -8.19
N LEU A 116 8.07 -4.78 -8.28
CA LEU A 116 7.12 -5.77 -8.78
C LEU A 116 7.39 -6.07 -10.27
N LEU A 117 7.67 -5.05 -11.06
CA LEU A 117 8.07 -5.24 -12.47
C LEU A 117 9.31 -6.12 -12.59
N LYS A 118 10.28 -5.94 -11.69
CA LYS A 118 11.54 -6.68 -11.68
C LYS A 118 11.43 -8.01 -10.95
N ARG A 119 10.27 -8.34 -10.38
CA ARG A 119 10.05 -9.53 -9.55
C ARG A 119 11.00 -9.59 -8.35
N ASP A 120 11.29 -8.44 -7.74
CA ASP A 120 12.21 -8.31 -6.61
C ASP A 120 11.45 -8.33 -5.29
N VAL A 121 11.41 -9.50 -4.63
CA VAL A 121 10.67 -9.67 -3.37
C VAL A 121 11.31 -8.88 -2.24
N VAL A 122 12.63 -8.97 -2.09
CA VAL A 122 13.34 -8.40 -0.93
C VAL A 122 13.23 -6.88 -0.91
N ASN A 123 13.56 -6.22 -2.00
CA ASN A 123 13.52 -4.76 -2.05
C ASN A 123 12.09 -4.23 -2.09
N GLY A 124 11.16 -4.96 -2.69
CA GLY A 124 9.75 -4.59 -2.69
C GLY A 124 9.15 -4.64 -1.28
N GLN A 125 9.44 -5.69 -0.51
CA GLN A 125 8.99 -5.80 0.87
C GLN A 125 9.57 -4.70 1.75
N LYS A 126 10.84 -4.35 1.52
CA LYS A 126 11.48 -3.24 2.21
C LYS A 126 10.80 -1.91 1.91
N ALA A 127 10.36 -1.71 0.67
CA ALA A 127 9.61 -0.51 0.29
C ALA A 127 8.26 -0.43 1.01
N PHE A 128 7.60 -1.56 1.27
CA PHE A 128 6.37 -1.59 2.09
C PHE A 128 6.63 -1.09 3.51
N ASP A 129 7.72 -1.52 4.12
CA ASP A 129 8.10 -1.08 5.45
C ASP A 129 8.27 0.44 5.50
N GLU A 130 8.85 1.03 4.46
CA GLU A 130 9.07 2.47 4.37
C GLU A 130 7.78 3.26 4.14
N THR A 131 6.73 2.62 3.62
CA THR A 131 5.45 3.27 3.35
C THR A 131 4.70 3.61 4.65
N PHE A 132 4.81 2.79 5.65
CA PHE A 132 4.16 2.94 6.94
C PHE A 132 5.12 2.67 8.09
#